data_b35a31e0010c30f8c96b274e2297f3b3
#
_entry.id   b35a31e0010c30f8c96b274e2297f3b3
#
_cell.length_a   1.000
_cell.length_b   1.000
_cell.length_c   1.000
_cell.angle_alpha   90.00
_cell.angle_beta   90.00
_cell.angle_gamma   90.00
#
_symmetry.space_group_name_H-M   'P 1'
#
loop_
_entity.id
_entity.type
_entity.pdbx_description
1 polymer ?
#
loop_
_entity_poly.entity_id
_entity_poly.type
_entity_poly.pdbx_seq_one_letter_code
_entity_poly.pdbx_strand_id
1 'polypeptide(L)'
;AEFRAFMLAHGGEPAVVAEVVCDMSPAFLAAAAENFPNAALTVDWFHVVQLFTTAVDQVRKAEARQRNFPKAARWALLKAGDRTLTDDQRIALAELETGGFATAAAYRAKEMLRWIRKAPTPQAARWRMTRFINHIGLGLDPTALLDPVRKALRTFSANVDRILQRWTSSHSNARLEGLNG
;
A
#
# COMPACT_ATOMS: atom_id res chain seq x y z
N ALA A 1 9.29 15.56 19.54
CA ALA A 1 9.57 16.79 20.36
C ALA A 1 9.43 18.05 19.51
N GLU A 2 10.10 18.18 18.38
CA GLU A 2 10.11 19.40 17.55
C GLU A 2 8.74 19.79 16.98
N PHE A 3 7.99 18.82 16.45
CA PHE A 3 6.67 19.11 15.86
C PHE A 3 5.65 19.60 16.89
N ARG A 4 5.65 19.02 18.10
CA ARG A 4 4.80 19.51 19.20
C ARG A 4 5.17 20.92 19.62
N ALA A 5 6.48 21.21 19.75
CA ALA A 5 6.97 22.54 20.08
C ALA A 5 6.59 23.56 19.00
N PHE A 6 6.72 23.18 17.74
CA PHE A 6 6.27 24.01 16.61
C PHE A 6 4.78 24.33 16.68
N MET A 7 3.92 23.33 16.91
CA MET A 7 2.47 23.56 17.03
C MET A 7 2.14 24.52 18.16
N LEU A 8 2.71 24.28 19.35
CA LEU A 8 2.46 25.14 20.51
C LEU A 8 2.93 26.59 20.28
N ALA A 9 4.09 26.77 19.62
CA ALA A 9 4.63 28.09 19.28
C ALA A 9 3.71 28.86 18.30
N HIS A 10 2.89 28.16 17.53
CA HIS A 10 1.95 28.75 16.55
C HIS A 10 0.47 28.69 17.03
N GLY A 11 0.24 28.53 18.33
CA GLY A 11 -1.09 28.54 18.93
C GLY A 11 -1.91 27.27 18.67
N GLY A 12 -1.29 26.20 18.19
CA GLY A 12 -1.93 24.88 18.01
C GLY A 12 -1.92 24.10 19.33
N GLU A 13 -2.98 23.36 19.58
CA GLU A 13 -3.12 22.50 20.76
C GLU A 13 -3.10 21.02 20.33
N PRO A 14 -2.03 20.25 20.63
CA PRO A 14 -1.93 18.85 20.25
C PRO A 14 -3.08 17.96 20.75
N ALA A 15 -3.68 18.31 21.88
CA ALA A 15 -4.77 17.54 22.49
C ALA A 15 -6.10 17.62 21.69
N VAL A 16 -6.29 18.66 20.87
CA VAL A 16 -7.49 18.81 20.03
C VAL A 16 -7.34 18.21 18.63
N VAL A 17 -6.16 17.69 18.30
CA VAL A 17 -5.94 17.00 17.01
C VAL A 17 -6.75 15.71 16.98
N ALA A 18 -7.75 15.66 16.09
CA ALA A 18 -8.68 14.54 15.98
C ALA A 18 -8.11 13.38 15.13
N GLU A 19 -7.26 13.68 14.15
CA GLU A 19 -6.70 12.68 13.23
C GLU A 19 -5.28 13.06 12.80
N VAL A 20 -4.41 12.05 12.72
CA VAL A 20 -3.09 12.14 12.11
C VAL A 20 -3.00 11.13 10.98
N VAL A 21 -2.75 11.60 9.77
CA VAL A 21 -2.51 10.76 8.59
C VAL A 21 -1.01 10.62 8.39
N CYS A 22 -0.53 9.39 8.34
CA CYS A 22 0.91 9.10 8.24
C CYS A 22 1.20 7.84 7.41
N ASP A 23 2.48 7.56 7.20
CA ASP A 23 2.94 6.29 6.65
C ASP A 23 2.92 5.16 7.71
N MET A 24 3.35 3.96 7.32
CA MET A 24 3.41 2.79 8.21
C MET A 24 4.77 2.65 8.91
N SER A 25 5.59 3.69 8.96
CA SER A 25 6.86 3.67 9.69
C SER A 25 6.60 3.52 11.19
N PRO A 26 7.18 2.51 11.87
CA PRO A 26 6.99 2.33 13.31
C PRO A 26 7.42 3.55 14.14
N ALA A 27 8.51 4.21 13.73
CA ALA A 27 9.01 5.41 14.40
C ALA A 27 8.02 6.58 14.28
N PHE A 28 7.43 6.76 13.09
CA PHE A 28 6.45 7.81 12.85
C PHE A 28 5.14 7.55 13.61
N LEU A 29 4.66 6.30 13.58
CA LEU A 29 3.47 5.89 14.33
C LEU A 29 3.63 6.07 15.84
N ALA A 30 4.80 5.71 16.39
CA ALA A 30 5.10 5.91 17.80
C ALA A 30 5.15 7.41 18.16
N ALA A 31 5.85 8.22 17.35
CA ALA A 31 5.92 9.66 17.55
C ALA A 31 4.54 10.33 17.44
N ALA A 32 3.70 9.91 16.50
CA ALA A 32 2.34 10.43 16.36
C ALA A 32 1.48 10.08 17.59
N ALA A 33 1.53 8.84 18.07
CA ALA A 33 0.80 8.42 19.26
C ALA A 33 1.26 9.16 20.53
N GLU A 34 2.56 9.41 20.68
CA GLU A 34 3.11 10.16 21.82
C GLU A 34 2.70 11.64 21.81
N ASN A 35 2.73 12.28 20.64
CA ASN A 35 2.50 13.72 20.54
C ASN A 35 1.02 14.08 20.39
N PHE A 36 0.16 13.17 19.91
CA PHE A 36 -1.28 13.38 19.66
C PHE A 36 -2.11 12.26 20.31
N PRO A 37 -2.20 12.22 21.65
CA PRO A 37 -2.77 11.08 22.37
C PRO A 37 -4.26 10.84 22.07
N ASN A 38 -4.97 11.88 21.62
CA ASN A 38 -6.40 11.81 21.31
C ASN A 38 -6.68 11.62 19.82
N ALA A 39 -5.65 11.63 18.97
CA ALA A 39 -5.82 11.55 17.54
C ALA A 39 -6.00 10.11 17.05
N ALA A 40 -6.95 9.89 16.15
CA ALA A 40 -7.01 8.67 15.36
C ALA A 40 -5.81 8.62 14.39
N LEU A 41 -5.07 7.51 14.38
CA LEU A 41 -3.96 7.32 13.45
C LEU A 41 -4.49 6.64 12.18
N THR A 42 -4.42 7.35 11.07
CA THR A 42 -4.84 6.86 9.74
C THR A 42 -3.62 6.65 8.85
N VAL A 43 -3.56 5.50 8.20
CA VAL A 43 -2.53 5.24 7.17
C VAL A 43 -3.01 5.78 5.83
N ASP A 44 -2.16 6.61 5.21
CA ASP A 44 -2.41 7.08 3.86
C ASP A 44 -2.36 5.92 2.86
N TRP A 45 -3.43 5.80 2.06
CA TRP A 45 -3.57 4.76 1.05
C TRP A 45 -2.45 4.77 0.00
N PHE A 46 -1.89 5.92 -0.29
CA PHE A 46 -0.74 6.04 -1.18
C PHE A 46 0.43 5.17 -0.69
N HIS A 47 0.74 5.21 0.60
CA HIS A 47 1.81 4.40 1.19
C HIS A 47 1.50 2.91 1.17
N VAL A 48 0.23 2.51 1.27
CA VAL A 48 -0.19 1.11 1.09
C VAL A 48 0.12 0.63 -0.33
N VAL A 49 -0.25 1.42 -1.34
CA VAL A 49 0.04 1.09 -2.75
C VAL A 49 1.54 1.09 -3.01
N GLN A 50 2.26 2.09 -2.49
CA GLN A 50 3.72 2.20 -2.64
C GLN A 50 4.45 1.00 -2.03
N LEU A 51 4.01 0.50 -0.87
CA LEU A 51 4.57 -0.68 -0.22
C LEU A 51 4.57 -1.91 -1.16
N PHE A 52 3.42 -2.19 -1.79
CA PHE A 52 3.30 -3.31 -2.72
C PHE A 52 3.96 -3.04 -4.07
N THR A 53 3.94 -1.80 -4.56
CA THR A 53 4.67 -1.41 -5.79
C THR A 53 6.18 -1.63 -5.62
N THR A 54 6.73 -1.27 -4.47
CA THR A 54 8.12 -1.51 -4.12
C THR A 54 8.43 -3.01 -4.06
N ALA A 55 7.53 -3.81 -3.47
CA ALA A 55 7.68 -5.26 -3.43
C ALA A 55 7.69 -5.87 -4.84
N VAL A 56 6.78 -5.45 -5.73
CA VAL A 56 6.76 -5.87 -7.14
C VAL A 56 8.07 -5.55 -7.84
N ASP A 57 8.61 -4.34 -7.67
CA ASP A 57 9.87 -3.94 -8.32
C ASP A 57 11.08 -4.72 -7.77
N GLN A 58 11.10 -5.06 -6.49
CA GLN A 58 12.14 -5.89 -5.89
C GLN A 58 12.10 -7.31 -6.45
N VAL A 59 10.92 -7.95 -6.52
CA VAL A 59 10.73 -9.27 -7.13
C VAL A 59 11.16 -9.24 -8.59
N ARG A 60 10.67 -8.28 -9.37
CA ARG A 60 11.05 -8.11 -10.78
C ARG A 60 12.55 -8.00 -10.98
N LYS A 61 13.22 -7.15 -10.17
CA LYS A 61 14.69 -6.97 -10.26
C LYS A 61 15.45 -8.25 -9.94
N ALA A 62 15.01 -8.99 -8.95
CA ALA A 62 15.63 -10.25 -8.56
C ALA A 62 15.44 -11.32 -9.66
N GLU A 63 14.22 -11.43 -10.18
CA GLU A 63 13.88 -12.41 -11.21
C GLU A 63 14.55 -12.10 -12.57
N ALA A 64 14.63 -10.81 -12.95
CA ALA A 64 15.31 -10.38 -14.18
C ALA A 64 16.83 -10.64 -14.19
N ARG A 65 17.44 -10.91 -13.03
CA ARG A 65 18.85 -11.35 -12.94
C ARG A 65 19.01 -12.85 -13.17
N GLN A 66 17.93 -13.62 -13.04
CA GLN A 66 17.95 -15.08 -13.12
C GLN A 66 17.45 -15.61 -14.46
N ARG A 67 16.61 -14.83 -15.14
CA ARG A 67 16.00 -15.26 -16.41
C ARG A 67 15.67 -14.06 -17.31
N ASN A 68 15.47 -14.35 -18.61
CA ASN A 68 15.07 -13.31 -19.57
C ASN A 68 13.70 -12.74 -19.18
N PHE A 69 13.63 -11.42 -18.98
CA PHE A 69 12.44 -10.72 -18.50
C PHE A 69 11.85 -9.84 -19.60
N PRO A 70 10.52 -9.89 -19.88
CA PRO A 70 9.88 -9.05 -20.89
C PRO A 70 10.05 -7.55 -20.59
N LYS A 71 10.78 -6.83 -21.47
CA LYS A 71 11.13 -5.41 -21.22
C LYS A 71 9.90 -4.50 -21.10
N ALA A 72 8.86 -4.75 -21.91
CA ALA A 72 7.62 -3.98 -21.90
C ALA A 72 6.84 -4.12 -20.58
N ALA A 73 6.97 -5.27 -19.87
CA ALA A 73 6.30 -5.49 -18.59
C ALA A 73 6.77 -4.54 -17.49
N ARG A 74 8.03 -4.07 -17.53
CA ARG A 74 8.60 -3.20 -16.48
C ARG A 74 7.71 -2.00 -16.16
N TRP A 75 7.28 -1.27 -17.19
CA TRP A 75 6.46 -0.07 -17.00
C TRP A 75 5.01 -0.40 -16.68
N ALA A 76 4.49 -1.50 -17.24
CA ALA A 76 3.14 -1.97 -16.93
C ALA A 76 2.96 -2.33 -15.45
N LEU A 77 3.94 -3.00 -14.85
CA LEU A 77 3.93 -3.42 -13.45
C LEU A 77 3.89 -2.24 -12.46
N LEU A 78 4.48 -1.10 -12.84
CA LEU A 78 4.56 0.09 -11.99
C LEU A 78 3.37 1.03 -12.19
N LYS A 79 2.65 0.92 -13.31
CA LYS A 79 1.46 1.75 -13.56
C LYS A 79 0.31 1.39 -12.61
N ALA A 80 -0.50 2.39 -12.29
CA ALA A 80 -1.74 2.23 -11.55
C ALA A 80 -2.88 1.87 -12.51
N GLY A 81 -3.14 0.57 -12.67
CA GLY A 81 -4.31 0.08 -13.41
C GLY A 81 -4.09 -0.18 -14.90
N ASP A 82 -5.07 -0.86 -15.49
CA ASP A 82 -5.10 -1.35 -16.87
C ASP A 82 -5.48 -0.30 -17.93
N ARG A 83 -6.11 0.81 -17.51
CA ARG A 83 -6.67 1.81 -18.43
C ARG A 83 -5.63 2.50 -19.33
N THR A 84 -4.37 2.48 -18.91
CA THR A 84 -3.28 3.17 -19.60
C THR A 84 -2.23 2.22 -20.19
N LEU A 85 -2.52 0.91 -20.19
CA LEU A 85 -1.61 -0.08 -20.75
C LEU A 85 -1.72 -0.11 -22.28
N THR A 86 -0.59 -0.13 -22.95
CA THR A 86 -0.51 -0.44 -24.39
C THR A 86 -0.72 -1.93 -24.63
N ASP A 87 -1.00 -2.33 -25.88
CA ASP A 87 -1.18 -3.75 -26.19
C ASP A 87 0.09 -4.55 -25.94
N ASP A 88 1.27 -4.02 -26.27
CA ASP A 88 2.57 -4.66 -25.95
C ASP A 88 2.74 -4.87 -24.42
N GLN A 89 2.27 -3.92 -23.61
CA GLN A 89 2.32 -4.06 -22.16
C GLN A 89 1.36 -5.13 -21.64
N ARG A 90 0.17 -5.26 -22.24
CA ARG A 90 -0.79 -6.33 -21.91
C ARG A 90 -0.24 -7.70 -22.29
N ILE A 91 0.33 -7.81 -23.48
CA ILE A 91 0.99 -9.04 -23.94
C ILE A 91 2.12 -9.42 -22.99
N ALA A 92 3.00 -8.48 -22.67
CA ALA A 92 4.11 -8.74 -21.74
C ALA A 92 3.66 -9.15 -20.33
N LEU A 93 2.54 -8.61 -19.81
CA LEU A 93 1.97 -9.07 -18.54
C LEU A 93 1.40 -10.49 -18.66
N ALA A 94 0.75 -10.83 -19.78
CA ALA A 94 0.27 -12.19 -20.03
C ALA A 94 1.43 -13.19 -20.15
N GLU A 95 2.55 -12.80 -20.76
CA GLU A 95 3.78 -13.62 -20.78
C GLU A 95 4.34 -13.89 -19.38
N LEU A 96 4.27 -12.92 -18.45
CA LEU A 96 4.67 -13.16 -17.08
C LEU A 96 3.79 -14.21 -16.39
N GLU A 97 2.48 -14.16 -16.64
CA GLU A 97 1.53 -15.13 -16.07
C GLU A 97 1.77 -16.53 -16.63
N THR A 98 1.79 -16.67 -17.97
CA THR A 98 1.97 -17.98 -18.63
C THR A 98 3.36 -18.57 -18.42
N GLY A 99 4.37 -17.72 -18.28
CA GLY A 99 5.75 -18.11 -17.99
C GLY A 99 6.03 -18.46 -16.53
N GLY A 100 5.03 -18.39 -15.64
CA GLY A 100 5.19 -18.70 -14.22
C GLY A 100 6.20 -17.79 -13.49
N PHE A 101 6.20 -16.50 -13.84
CA PHE A 101 7.07 -15.54 -13.17
C PHE A 101 6.56 -15.21 -11.75
N ALA A 102 7.45 -15.20 -10.76
CA ALA A 102 7.12 -14.74 -9.41
C ALA A 102 6.63 -13.28 -9.41
N THR A 103 7.13 -12.47 -10.34
CA THR A 103 6.67 -11.10 -10.57
C THR A 103 5.18 -11.02 -10.89
N ALA A 104 4.60 -12.00 -11.59
CA ALA A 104 3.16 -12.03 -11.88
C ALA A 104 2.35 -12.18 -10.58
N ALA A 105 2.77 -13.07 -9.68
CA ALA A 105 2.11 -13.23 -8.36
C ALA A 105 2.22 -11.94 -7.52
N ALA A 106 3.38 -11.30 -7.52
CA ALA A 106 3.57 -10.02 -6.84
C ALA A 106 2.66 -8.92 -7.42
N TYR A 107 2.53 -8.86 -8.73
CA TYR A 107 1.68 -7.90 -9.43
C TYR A 107 0.20 -8.13 -9.12
N ARG A 108 -0.28 -9.38 -9.11
CA ARG A 108 -1.66 -9.70 -8.70
C ARG A 108 -1.96 -9.22 -7.29
N ALA A 109 -1.04 -9.43 -6.35
CA ALA A 109 -1.19 -8.93 -4.99
C ALA A 109 -1.36 -7.41 -4.96
N LYS A 110 -0.57 -6.65 -5.72
CA LYS A 110 -0.71 -5.20 -5.85
C LYS A 110 -2.07 -4.80 -6.44
N GLU A 111 -2.51 -5.45 -7.51
CA GLU A 111 -3.79 -5.13 -8.18
C GLU A 111 -5.01 -5.42 -7.29
N MET A 112 -4.94 -6.40 -6.41
CA MET A 112 -6.03 -6.67 -5.45
C MET A 112 -6.28 -5.52 -4.48
N LEU A 113 -5.31 -4.63 -4.23
CA LEU A 113 -5.53 -3.44 -3.40
C LEU A 113 -6.62 -2.53 -3.97
N ARG A 114 -6.79 -2.50 -5.29
CA ARG A 114 -7.85 -1.72 -5.95
C ARG A 114 -9.25 -2.19 -5.56
N TRP A 115 -9.40 -3.52 -5.42
CA TRP A 115 -10.66 -4.10 -4.95
C TRP A 115 -10.95 -3.71 -3.49
N ILE A 116 -9.91 -3.66 -2.62
CA ILE A 116 -10.06 -3.17 -1.25
C ILE A 116 -10.47 -1.70 -1.27
N ARG A 117 -9.76 -0.85 -2.01
CA ARG A 117 -10.04 0.60 -2.09
C ARG A 117 -11.48 0.93 -2.49
N LYS A 118 -12.08 0.10 -3.33
CA LYS A 118 -13.47 0.23 -3.81
C LYS A 118 -14.52 -0.29 -2.82
N ALA A 119 -14.16 -0.61 -1.60
CA ALA A 119 -15.13 -1.05 -0.59
C ALA A 119 -16.09 0.11 -0.25
N PRO A 120 -17.41 -0.12 -0.25
CA PRO A 120 -18.39 0.95 -0.01
C PRO A 120 -18.57 1.28 1.47
N THR A 121 -18.17 0.40 2.37
CA THR A 121 -18.34 0.56 3.83
C THR A 121 -17.10 0.08 4.60
N PRO A 122 -16.91 0.53 5.85
CA PRO A 122 -15.82 0.03 6.70
C PRO A 122 -15.87 -1.50 6.89
N GLN A 123 -17.07 -2.07 7.04
CA GLN A 123 -17.26 -3.53 7.19
C GLN A 123 -16.82 -4.27 5.93
N ALA A 124 -17.23 -3.77 4.75
CA ALA A 124 -16.80 -4.34 3.47
C ALA A 124 -15.29 -4.20 3.27
N ALA A 125 -14.71 -3.08 3.69
CA ALA A 125 -13.27 -2.86 3.62
C ALA A 125 -12.52 -3.87 4.51
N ARG A 126 -12.93 -4.04 5.77
CA ARG A 126 -12.36 -5.02 6.70
C ARG A 126 -12.46 -6.44 6.14
N TRP A 127 -13.62 -6.83 5.65
CA TRP A 127 -13.81 -8.14 5.03
C TRP A 127 -12.87 -8.36 3.84
N ARG A 128 -12.75 -7.37 2.93
CA ARG A 128 -11.85 -7.43 1.79
C ARG A 128 -10.37 -7.51 2.20
N MET A 129 -9.95 -6.77 3.22
CA MET A 129 -8.59 -6.84 3.77
C MET A 129 -8.29 -8.23 4.35
N THR A 130 -9.20 -8.80 5.11
CA THR A 130 -9.06 -10.16 5.66
C THR A 130 -8.95 -11.19 4.54
N ARG A 131 -9.82 -11.11 3.54
CA ARG A 131 -9.78 -11.99 2.35
C ARG A 131 -8.46 -11.85 1.59
N PHE A 132 -7.99 -10.62 1.41
CA PHE A 132 -6.72 -10.32 0.77
C PHE A 132 -5.54 -10.94 1.52
N ILE A 133 -5.45 -10.74 2.84
CA ILE A 133 -4.37 -11.28 3.67
C ILE A 133 -4.35 -12.82 3.57
N ASN A 134 -5.50 -13.46 3.72
CA ASN A 134 -5.59 -14.90 3.66
C ASN A 134 -5.27 -15.44 2.26
N HIS A 135 -5.83 -14.84 1.21
CA HIS A 135 -5.61 -15.28 -0.17
C HIS A 135 -4.14 -15.17 -0.58
N ILE A 136 -3.52 -14.02 -0.31
CA ILE A 136 -2.11 -13.81 -0.64
C ILE A 136 -1.22 -14.64 0.29
N GLY A 137 -1.50 -14.68 1.59
CA GLY A 137 -0.70 -15.45 2.55
C GLY A 137 -0.64 -16.95 2.27
N LEU A 138 -1.75 -17.53 1.81
CA LEU A 138 -1.84 -18.95 1.47
C LEU A 138 -1.42 -19.27 0.02
N GLY A 139 -1.57 -18.30 -0.89
CA GLY A 139 -1.36 -18.51 -2.33
C GLY A 139 0.05 -18.17 -2.83
N LEU A 140 0.92 -17.61 -1.99
CA LEU A 140 2.29 -17.31 -2.40
C LEU A 140 3.18 -18.54 -2.31
N ASP A 141 3.79 -18.91 -3.43
CA ASP A 141 4.82 -19.95 -3.47
C ASP A 141 5.94 -19.68 -2.44
N PRO A 142 6.51 -20.71 -1.80
CA PRO A 142 7.51 -20.56 -0.75
C PRO A 142 8.91 -20.22 -1.31
N THR A 143 8.99 -19.48 -2.40
CA THR A 143 10.25 -19.02 -2.98
C THR A 143 10.74 -17.74 -2.32
N ALA A 144 12.07 -17.62 -2.11
CA ALA A 144 12.69 -16.40 -1.59
C ALA A 144 12.46 -15.17 -2.50
N LEU A 145 12.17 -15.37 -3.78
CA LEU A 145 11.81 -14.28 -4.69
C LEU A 145 10.58 -13.50 -4.20
N LEU A 146 9.64 -14.14 -3.51
CA LEU A 146 8.41 -13.53 -3.00
C LEU A 146 8.51 -12.99 -1.57
N ASP A 147 9.70 -13.04 -0.94
CA ASP A 147 9.92 -12.46 0.39
C ASP A 147 9.55 -10.97 0.50
N PRO A 148 9.81 -10.12 -0.52
CA PRO A 148 9.35 -8.73 -0.48
C PRO A 148 7.83 -8.61 -0.37
N VAL A 149 7.06 -9.47 -1.05
CA VAL A 149 5.59 -9.48 -0.98
C VAL A 149 5.12 -9.97 0.40
N ARG A 150 5.74 -11.02 0.95
CA ARG A 150 5.46 -11.50 2.30
C ARG A 150 5.73 -10.43 3.36
N LYS A 151 6.84 -9.68 3.20
CA LYS A 151 7.15 -8.55 4.09
C LYS A 151 6.09 -7.44 3.97
N ALA A 152 5.71 -7.07 2.75
CA ALA A 152 4.66 -6.08 2.51
C ALA A 152 3.32 -6.52 3.13
N LEU A 153 2.96 -7.80 2.98
CA LEU A 153 1.74 -8.36 3.55
C LEU A 153 1.75 -8.32 5.09
N ARG A 154 2.88 -8.62 5.74
CA ARG A 154 3.02 -8.50 7.20
C ARG A 154 2.85 -7.06 7.66
N THR A 155 3.48 -6.10 6.98
CA THR A 155 3.32 -4.66 7.29
C THR A 155 1.87 -4.22 7.10
N PHE A 156 1.21 -4.62 6.01
CA PHE A 156 -0.20 -4.35 5.77
C PHE A 156 -1.08 -4.94 6.87
N SER A 157 -0.87 -6.21 7.22
CA SER A 157 -1.65 -6.92 8.25
C SER A 157 -1.53 -6.26 9.63
N ALA A 158 -0.33 -5.81 10.01
CA ALA A 158 -0.09 -5.11 11.26
C ALA A 158 -0.76 -3.72 11.34
N ASN A 159 -1.17 -3.15 10.20
CA ASN A 159 -1.75 -1.82 10.13
C ASN A 159 -3.22 -1.80 9.67
N VAL A 160 -3.89 -2.96 9.62
CA VAL A 160 -5.28 -3.07 9.11
C VAL A 160 -6.22 -2.06 9.76
N ASP A 161 -6.19 -1.91 11.08
CA ASP A 161 -7.08 -0.99 11.78
C ASP A 161 -6.81 0.48 11.43
N ARG A 162 -5.54 0.86 11.29
CA ARG A 162 -5.14 2.21 10.87
C ARG A 162 -5.49 2.49 9.40
N ILE A 163 -5.36 1.47 8.53
CA ILE A 163 -5.79 1.57 7.13
C ILE A 163 -7.31 1.69 7.04
N LEU A 164 -8.04 0.98 7.92
CA LEU A 164 -9.50 0.99 7.96
C LEU A 164 -10.07 2.35 8.38
N GLN A 165 -9.32 3.16 9.16
CA GLN A 165 -9.74 4.50 9.55
C GLN A 165 -10.11 5.38 8.36
N ARG A 166 -9.53 5.16 7.18
CA ARG A 166 -9.91 5.82 5.93
C ARG A 166 -11.42 5.76 5.62
N TRP A 167 -12.10 4.68 6.01
CA TRP A 167 -13.55 4.48 5.78
C TRP A 167 -14.42 4.98 6.93
N THR A 168 -13.82 5.28 8.07
CA THR A 168 -14.52 5.79 9.27
C THR A 168 -14.26 7.28 9.49
N SER A 169 -13.16 7.80 8.97
CA SER A 169 -12.81 9.21 9.07
C SER A 169 -13.74 10.09 8.24
N SER A 170 -14.21 11.19 8.83
CA SER A 170 -14.97 12.24 8.13
C SER A 170 -14.08 13.13 7.25
N HIS A 171 -12.77 13.05 7.42
CA HIS A 171 -11.77 13.81 6.67
C HIS A 171 -11.29 12.99 5.47
N SER A 172 -11.93 13.15 4.32
CA SER A 172 -11.48 12.48 3.11
C SER A 172 -10.16 13.10 2.63
N ASN A 173 -9.17 12.23 2.29
CA ASN A 173 -7.90 12.66 1.69
C ASN A 173 -8.04 13.49 0.39
N ALA A 174 -9.26 13.56 -0.18
CA ALA A 174 -9.57 14.40 -1.34
C ALA A 174 -9.30 15.90 -1.11
N ARG A 175 -9.28 16.37 0.15
CA ARG A 175 -8.92 17.76 0.48
C ARG A 175 -7.41 18.00 0.51
N LEU A 176 -6.62 16.98 0.87
CA LEU A 176 -5.15 17.09 0.88
C LEU A 176 -4.55 16.98 -0.53
N GLU A 177 -5.16 16.19 -1.42
CA GLU A 177 -4.76 16.12 -2.84
C GLU A 177 -5.02 17.45 -3.59
N GLY A 178 -6.01 18.23 -3.16
CA GLY A 178 -6.33 19.55 -3.72
C GLY A 178 -5.43 20.71 -3.23
N LEU A 179 -4.60 20.50 -2.20
CA LEU A 179 -3.68 21.52 -1.66
C LEU A 179 -2.25 21.39 -2.20
N ASN A 180 -1.93 20.30 -2.90
CA ASN A 180 -0.62 20.02 -3.50
C ASN A 180 -0.63 20.13 -5.04
N GLY A 181 -1.63 20.78 -5.61
CA GLY A 181 -1.75 21.08 -7.03
C GLY A 181 -1.25 22.48 -7.36
#